data_4ea8882c1e06ea5759f1c7943b78dcc9
#
_entry.id   4ea8882c1e06ea5759f1c7943b78dcc9
#
_cell.length_a   1.000
_cell.length_b   1.000
_cell.length_c   1.000
_cell.angle_alpha   90.00
_cell.angle_beta   90.00
_cell.angle_gamma   90.00
#
_symmetry.space_group_name_H-M   'P 1'
#
loop_
_entity.id
_entity.type
_entity.pdbx_description
1 polymer ?
#
loop_
_entity_poly.entity_id
_entity_poly.type
_entity_poly.pdbx_seq_one_letter_code
_entity_poly.pdbx_strand_id
1 'polypeptide(L)'
;VLLPPYPFPSPTSPPAGKSDESLYDIYSNQPEKTMSNFNPAAVREYLFDLQDRIVAGIEQVDGKKFRRDSWDRPEGGGGRSCILEEGNVLERGGVAFSHVMGDQMPSSATAHRPELAGRRWEAMGVSLVFHPRNPYAPTVHMNVRMFVAMKEGADPVFWFGGGMDLTPYYGFAEDAVHFHQTC
;
A
#
# COMPACT_ATOMS: atom_id res chain seq x y z
N VAL A 1 37.34 10.18 -9.04
CA VAL A 1 37.64 8.84 -9.52
C VAL A 1 36.28 8.24 -9.93
N LEU A 2 36.05 8.18 -11.25
CA LEU A 2 34.86 7.52 -11.81
C LEU A 2 35.05 6.00 -11.67
N LEU A 3 34.18 5.36 -10.91
CA LEU A 3 34.11 3.91 -10.87
C LEU A 3 33.59 3.40 -12.23
N PRO A 4 34.17 2.31 -12.78
CA PRO A 4 33.65 1.73 -14.01
C PRO A 4 32.21 1.22 -13.83
N PRO A 5 31.38 1.27 -14.88
CA PRO A 5 30.01 0.75 -14.81
C PRO A 5 30.08 -0.77 -14.51
N TYR A 6 29.38 -1.18 -13.47
CA TYR A 6 29.14 -2.61 -13.18
C TYR A 6 28.41 -3.23 -14.37
N PRO A 7 28.91 -4.32 -14.96
CA PRO A 7 28.15 -5.03 -15.97
C PRO A 7 26.98 -5.73 -15.29
N PHE A 8 25.76 -5.23 -15.49
CA PHE A 8 24.58 -6.01 -15.20
C PHE A 8 24.61 -7.25 -16.09
N PRO A 9 24.46 -8.46 -15.56
CA PRO A 9 24.24 -9.62 -16.39
C PRO A 9 22.96 -9.38 -17.20
N SER A 10 23.06 -9.49 -18.51
CA SER A 10 21.89 -9.43 -19.39
C SER A 10 20.86 -10.46 -18.89
N PRO A 11 19.57 -10.11 -18.83
CA PRO A 11 18.55 -11.07 -18.45
C PRO A 11 18.63 -12.22 -19.47
N THR A 12 18.96 -13.40 -19.00
CA THR A 12 18.83 -14.62 -19.79
C THR A 12 17.34 -14.79 -20.07
N SER A 13 17.00 -14.82 -21.34
CA SER A 13 15.63 -15.09 -21.78
C SER A 13 15.12 -16.36 -21.10
N PRO A 14 13.89 -16.35 -20.54
CA PRO A 14 13.34 -17.56 -19.97
C PRO A 14 13.22 -18.63 -21.05
N PRO A 15 13.39 -19.92 -20.71
CA PRO A 15 13.25 -20.99 -21.67
C PRO A 15 11.84 -20.96 -22.26
N ALA A 16 11.74 -20.96 -23.59
CA ALA A 16 10.49 -21.08 -24.29
C ALA A 16 9.85 -22.43 -23.96
N GLY A 17 8.68 -22.40 -23.34
CA GLY A 17 7.85 -23.59 -23.20
C GLY A 17 7.19 -23.75 -21.86
N LYS A 18 6.06 -23.12 -21.70
CA LYS A 18 4.75 -23.61 -21.22
C LYS A 18 3.86 -22.39 -21.01
N SER A 19 2.74 -22.40 -21.71
CA SER A 19 1.70 -21.37 -21.64
C SER A 19 1.24 -21.15 -20.20
N ASP A 20 1.09 -19.89 -19.85
CA ASP A 20 0.73 -19.33 -18.53
C ASP A 20 -0.73 -19.64 -18.09
N GLU A 21 -1.36 -20.66 -18.68
CA GLU A 21 -2.73 -21.09 -18.34
C GLU A 21 -2.86 -21.69 -16.94
N SER A 22 -1.76 -22.18 -16.34
CA SER A 22 -1.85 -22.86 -15.03
C SER A 22 -1.98 -21.91 -13.83
N LEU A 23 -1.57 -20.64 -13.96
CA LEU A 23 -1.70 -19.67 -12.86
C LEU A 23 -3.09 -19.03 -12.81
N TYR A 24 -3.76 -18.89 -13.95
CA TYR A 24 -5.15 -18.41 -14.00
C TYR A 24 -6.15 -19.43 -13.43
N ASP A 25 -5.92 -20.73 -13.63
CA ASP A 25 -6.80 -21.79 -13.13
C ASP A 25 -6.74 -21.96 -11.59
N ILE A 26 -5.65 -21.56 -10.95
CA ILE A 26 -5.52 -21.62 -9.48
C ILE A 26 -6.40 -20.55 -8.82
N TYR A 27 -6.64 -19.41 -9.49
CA TYR A 27 -7.47 -18.33 -8.95
C TYR A 27 -8.95 -18.43 -9.35
N SER A 28 -9.30 -19.19 -10.40
CA SER A 28 -10.68 -19.35 -10.88
C SER A 28 -11.49 -20.41 -10.14
N ASN A 29 -10.85 -21.31 -9.39
CA ASN A 29 -11.49 -22.41 -8.64
C ASN A 29 -11.58 -22.20 -7.12
N GLN A 30 -11.54 -20.96 -6.65
CA GLN A 30 -11.92 -20.70 -5.25
C GLN A 30 -13.43 -20.80 -5.13
N PRO A 31 -13.97 -21.62 -4.19
CA PRO A 31 -15.41 -21.67 -3.97
C PRO A 31 -15.88 -20.25 -3.62
N GLU A 32 -16.95 -19.80 -4.27
CA GLU A 32 -17.65 -18.56 -3.90
C GLU A 32 -18.00 -18.64 -2.40
N LYS A 33 -17.13 -18.11 -1.58
CA LYS A 33 -17.41 -17.88 -0.17
C LYS A 33 -18.52 -16.84 -0.16
N THR A 34 -19.72 -17.27 0.21
CA THR A 34 -20.85 -16.37 0.52
C THR A 34 -20.35 -15.23 1.42
N MET A 35 -20.21 -14.04 0.85
CA MET A 35 -19.53 -12.87 1.44
C MET A 35 -20.44 -12.08 2.37
N SER A 36 -21.31 -12.77 3.13
CA SER A 36 -22.25 -12.17 4.08
C SER A 36 -21.61 -11.42 5.25
N ASN A 37 -20.29 -11.48 5.41
CA ASN A 37 -19.58 -10.91 6.57
C ASN A 37 -18.55 -9.83 6.23
N PHE A 38 -18.57 -9.23 5.02
CA PHE A 38 -17.67 -8.12 4.72
C PHE A 38 -18.05 -6.88 5.54
N ASN A 39 -17.13 -6.41 6.36
CA ASN A 39 -17.33 -5.27 7.26
C ASN A 39 -16.28 -4.17 7.01
N PRO A 40 -16.59 -3.14 6.21
CA PRO A 40 -15.68 -2.03 5.96
C PRO A 40 -15.26 -1.29 7.24
N ALA A 41 -16.14 -1.22 8.25
CA ALA A 41 -15.83 -0.57 9.52
C ALA A 41 -14.71 -1.30 10.28
N ALA A 42 -14.71 -2.62 10.29
CA ALA A 42 -13.63 -3.40 10.90
C ALA A 42 -12.29 -3.21 10.16
N VAL A 43 -12.32 -3.11 8.83
CA VAL A 43 -11.12 -2.80 8.03
C VAL A 43 -10.59 -1.40 8.36
N ARG A 44 -11.49 -0.42 8.46
CA ARG A 44 -11.14 0.95 8.84
C ARG A 44 -10.47 1.01 10.21
N GLU A 45 -11.04 0.33 11.19
CA GLU A 45 -10.50 0.27 12.56
C GLU A 45 -9.10 -0.37 12.57
N TYR A 46 -8.93 -1.50 11.87
CA TYR A 46 -7.63 -2.15 11.73
C TYR A 46 -6.58 -1.24 11.10
N LEU A 47 -6.91 -0.55 10.00
CA LEU A 47 -5.98 0.34 9.31
C LEU A 47 -5.61 1.55 10.17
N PHE A 48 -6.54 2.06 10.96
CA PHE A 48 -6.30 3.17 11.88
C PHE A 48 -5.35 2.75 13.02
N ASP A 49 -5.57 1.56 13.60
CA ASP A 49 -4.69 0.95 14.58
C ASP A 49 -3.30 0.65 13.98
N LEU A 50 -3.23 0.16 12.75
CA LEU A 50 -1.98 -0.06 12.03
C LEU A 50 -1.15 1.22 11.93
N GLN A 51 -1.78 2.34 11.57
CA GLN A 51 -1.12 3.65 11.57
C GLN A 51 -0.54 4.00 12.95
N ASP A 52 -1.32 3.83 14.02
CA ASP A 52 -0.89 4.14 15.38
C ASP A 52 0.28 3.26 15.83
N ARG A 53 0.25 1.98 15.53
CA ARG A 53 1.36 1.04 15.83
C ARG A 53 2.64 1.41 15.10
N ILE A 54 2.54 1.74 13.80
CA ILE A 54 3.71 2.17 13.01
C ILE A 54 4.28 3.47 13.58
N VAL A 55 3.44 4.47 13.85
CA VAL A 55 3.87 5.75 14.43
C VAL A 55 4.55 5.54 15.78
N ALA A 56 3.95 4.74 16.65
CA ALA A 56 4.54 4.46 17.98
C ALA A 56 5.90 3.76 17.87
N GLY A 57 6.03 2.79 16.97
CA GLY A 57 7.30 2.08 16.73
C GLY A 57 8.40 3.02 16.22
N ILE A 58 8.10 3.89 15.30
CA ILE A 58 9.07 4.87 14.78
C ILE A 58 9.42 5.91 15.84
N GLU A 59 8.45 6.39 16.63
CA GLU A 59 8.72 7.32 17.75
C GLU A 59 9.66 6.72 18.79
N GLN A 60 9.61 5.41 19.02
CA GLN A 60 10.56 4.72 19.90
C GLN A 60 11.98 4.70 19.34
N VAL A 61 12.11 4.48 18.03
CA VAL A 61 13.41 4.42 17.35
C VAL A 61 14.03 5.82 17.20
N ASP A 62 13.21 6.79 16.77
CA ASP A 62 13.67 8.16 16.50
C ASP A 62 13.85 9.02 17.76
N GLY A 63 13.02 8.78 18.77
CA GLY A 63 12.94 9.61 19.98
C GLY A 63 12.12 10.89 19.81
N LYS A 64 11.68 11.22 18.60
CA LYS A 64 10.84 12.40 18.29
C LYS A 64 9.40 12.00 17.99
N LYS A 65 8.46 12.86 18.37
CA LYS A 65 7.04 12.64 18.17
C LYS A 65 6.58 13.10 16.78
N PHE A 66 5.67 12.35 16.19
CA PHE A 66 4.97 12.78 14.99
C PHE A 66 3.95 13.88 15.30
N ARG A 67 3.91 14.89 14.46
CA ARG A 67 2.77 15.82 14.40
C ARG A 67 1.60 15.13 13.70
N ARG A 68 0.44 15.14 14.33
CA ARG A 68 -0.79 14.54 13.79
C ARG A 68 -1.71 15.64 13.28
N ASP A 69 -2.23 15.44 12.08
CA ASP A 69 -3.17 16.34 11.43
C ASP A 69 -4.32 15.54 10.84
N SER A 70 -5.54 15.82 11.30
CA SER A 70 -6.75 15.15 10.84
C SER A 70 -7.53 16.07 9.92
N TRP A 71 -8.13 15.50 8.90
CA TRP A 71 -8.90 16.23 7.90
C TRP A 71 -10.17 15.46 7.54
N ASP A 72 -11.22 16.19 7.19
CA ASP A 72 -12.50 15.66 6.73
C ASP A 72 -12.78 16.15 5.31
N ARG A 73 -13.58 15.38 4.56
CA ARG A 73 -14.02 15.73 3.20
C ARG A 73 -15.51 16.06 3.19
N PRO A 74 -15.93 17.12 2.49
CA PRO A 74 -17.36 17.46 2.33
C PRO A 74 -18.17 16.32 1.71
N GLU A 75 -17.56 15.55 0.79
CA GLU A 75 -18.21 14.42 0.10
C GLU A 75 -18.24 13.14 0.95
N GLY A 76 -17.77 13.22 2.19
CA GLY A 76 -17.66 12.09 3.10
C GLY A 76 -16.26 11.47 3.14
N GLY A 77 -15.95 10.94 4.31
CA GLY A 77 -14.63 10.41 4.62
C GLY A 77 -13.68 11.46 5.16
N GLY A 78 -12.41 11.12 5.22
CA GLY A 78 -11.38 11.94 5.83
C GLY A 78 -10.09 11.14 6.00
N GLY A 79 -9.19 11.63 6.82
CA GLY A 79 -7.95 10.95 7.11
C GLY A 79 -7.17 11.58 8.24
N ARG A 80 -6.03 10.98 8.51
CA ARG A 80 -5.06 11.49 9.47
C ARG A 80 -3.66 11.34 8.91
N SER A 81 -2.95 12.46 8.80
CA SER A 81 -1.54 12.49 8.43
C SER A 81 -0.68 12.59 9.70
N CYS A 82 0.27 11.71 9.85
CA CYS A 82 1.29 11.78 10.89
C CYS A 82 2.62 12.11 10.22
N ILE A 83 3.21 13.25 10.56
CA ILE A 83 4.41 13.78 9.92
C ILE A 83 5.51 13.97 10.96
N LEU A 84 6.70 13.45 10.68
CA LEU A 84 7.92 13.68 11.43
C LEU A 84 8.91 14.41 10.53
N GLU A 85 9.46 15.51 11.02
CA GLU A 85 10.48 16.31 10.34
C GLU A 85 11.63 16.56 11.32
N GLU A 86 12.84 16.59 10.80
CA GLU A 86 14.04 16.86 11.59
C GLU A 86 14.16 15.93 12.83
N GLY A 87 13.89 14.61 12.63
CA GLY A 87 14.08 13.59 13.66
C GLY A 87 15.54 13.25 13.89
N ASN A 88 15.83 12.41 14.86
CA ASN A 88 17.20 12.01 15.18
C ASN A 88 17.72 10.93 14.20
N VAL A 89 16.83 10.05 13.75
CA VAL A 89 17.10 8.96 12.83
C VAL A 89 16.55 9.27 11.43
N LEU A 90 15.33 9.80 11.37
CA LEU A 90 14.68 10.20 10.14
C LEU A 90 14.84 11.69 9.89
N GLU A 91 15.31 12.08 8.71
CA GLU A 91 15.24 13.47 8.26
C GLU A 91 13.77 13.90 8.15
N ARG A 92 12.98 13.03 7.52
CA ARG A 92 11.52 13.19 7.43
C ARG A 92 10.82 11.86 7.30
N GLY A 93 9.59 11.80 7.75
CA GLY A 93 8.74 10.64 7.61
C GLY A 93 7.27 11.01 7.61
N GLY A 94 6.48 10.23 6.91
CA GLY A 94 5.04 10.38 6.87
C GLY A 94 4.35 9.04 6.98
N VAL A 95 3.29 8.98 7.79
CA VAL A 95 2.36 7.85 7.85
C VAL A 95 0.96 8.42 7.73
N ALA A 96 0.29 8.15 6.63
CA ALA A 96 -1.02 8.69 6.32
C ALA A 96 -2.06 7.57 6.29
N PHE A 97 -3.14 7.76 7.03
CA PHE A 97 -4.39 7.03 6.85
C PHE A 97 -5.36 7.89 6.04
N SER A 98 -6.06 7.28 5.08
CA SER A 98 -7.14 7.91 4.35
C SER A 98 -8.33 6.97 4.21
N HIS A 99 -9.54 7.54 4.27
CA HIS A 99 -10.79 6.89 3.94
C HIS A 99 -11.59 7.85 3.08
N VAL A 100 -11.78 7.52 1.84
CA VAL A 100 -12.47 8.36 0.85
C VAL A 100 -13.60 7.57 0.20
N MET A 101 -14.64 8.26 -0.22
CA MET A 101 -15.82 7.65 -0.81
C MET A 101 -16.38 8.51 -1.95
N GLY A 102 -17.20 7.91 -2.79
CA GLY A 102 -17.88 8.59 -3.86
C GLY A 102 -19.13 7.82 -4.31
N ASP A 103 -20.10 8.58 -4.83
CA ASP A 103 -21.39 8.02 -5.24
C ASP A 103 -21.34 7.27 -6.56
N GLN A 104 -20.33 7.56 -7.39
CA GLN A 104 -20.17 6.92 -8.71
C GLN A 104 -18.72 6.54 -8.94
N MET A 105 -18.54 5.36 -9.52
CA MET A 105 -17.23 4.90 -9.97
C MET A 105 -16.70 5.77 -11.11
N PRO A 106 -15.41 6.15 -11.08
CA PRO A 106 -14.78 6.79 -12.24
C PRO A 106 -14.90 5.95 -13.49
N SER A 107 -15.13 6.58 -14.63
CA SER A 107 -15.26 5.88 -15.93
C SER A 107 -14.02 5.04 -16.28
N SER A 108 -12.83 5.49 -15.88
CA SER A 108 -11.58 4.74 -16.04
C SER A 108 -11.56 3.42 -15.25
N ALA A 109 -12.25 3.35 -14.11
CA ALA A 109 -12.33 2.14 -13.30
C ALA A 109 -13.38 1.14 -13.82
N THR A 110 -14.38 1.61 -14.58
CA THR A 110 -15.46 0.77 -15.14
C THR A 110 -15.19 0.31 -16.56
N ALA A 111 -14.19 0.88 -17.25
CA ALA A 111 -13.87 0.55 -18.65
C ALA A 111 -13.56 -0.95 -18.87
N HIS A 112 -12.92 -1.60 -17.90
CA HIS A 112 -12.58 -3.03 -17.94
C HIS A 112 -13.39 -3.88 -16.96
N ARG A 113 -14.30 -3.25 -16.21
CA ARG A 113 -15.13 -3.89 -15.17
C ARG A 113 -16.53 -3.31 -15.16
N PRO A 114 -17.35 -3.63 -16.19
CA PRO A 114 -18.69 -3.05 -16.36
C PRO A 114 -19.64 -3.36 -15.20
N GLU A 115 -19.40 -4.45 -14.45
CA GLU A 115 -20.17 -4.82 -13.25
C GLU A 115 -20.05 -3.79 -12.11
N LEU A 116 -19.04 -2.91 -12.17
CA LEU A 116 -18.85 -1.84 -11.20
C LEU A 116 -19.65 -0.57 -11.54
N ALA A 117 -20.23 -0.48 -12.73
CA ALA A 117 -20.97 0.70 -13.16
C ALA A 117 -22.18 0.99 -12.25
N GLY A 118 -22.37 2.25 -11.91
CA GLY A 118 -23.48 2.70 -11.05
C GLY A 118 -23.37 2.26 -9.58
N ARG A 119 -22.19 1.81 -9.14
CA ARG A 119 -21.92 1.52 -7.74
C ARG A 119 -21.32 2.74 -7.05
N ARG A 120 -21.74 3.00 -5.81
CA ARG A 120 -20.97 3.85 -4.89
C ARG A 120 -19.71 3.10 -4.45
N TRP A 121 -18.71 3.83 -4.01
CA TRP A 121 -17.45 3.20 -3.62
C TRP A 121 -16.84 3.84 -2.37
N GLU A 122 -16.05 3.05 -1.69
CA GLU A 122 -15.17 3.49 -0.61
C GLU A 122 -13.77 2.92 -0.85
N ALA A 123 -12.76 3.73 -0.56
CA ALA A 123 -11.36 3.32 -0.56
C ALA A 123 -10.72 3.78 0.73
N MET A 124 -9.97 2.91 1.37
CA MET A 124 -9.26 3.23 2.60
C MET A 124 -7.90 2.55 2.63
N GLY A 125 -6.95 3.19 3.28
CA GLY A 125 -5.61 2.64 3.34
C GLY A 125 -4.67 3.41 4.26
N VAL A 126 -3.53 2.78 4.50
CA VAL A 126 -2.36 3.39 5.13
C VAL A 126 -1.23 3.41 4.12
N SER A 127 -0.57 4.54 4.02
CA SER A 127 0.65 4.72 3.22
C SER A 127 1.71 5.38 4.08
N LEU A 128 2.96 5.00 3.89
CA LEU A 128 4.08 5.62 4.57
C LEU A 128 5.28 5.81 3.64
N VAL A 129 6.10 6.77 3.99
CA VAL A 129 7.46 6.91 3.45
C VAL A 129 8.38 7.40 4.57
N PHE A 130 9.57 6.81 4.66
CA PHE A 130 10.59 7.20 5.62
C PHE A 130 11.90 7.51 4.90
N HIS A 131 12.44 8.69 5.17
CA HIS A 131 13.71 9.16 4.67
C HIS A 131 14.72 9.22 5.82
N PRO A 132 15.61 8.22 5.97
CA PRO A 132 16.66 8.23 6.98
C PRO A 132 17.65 9.40 6.78
N ARG A 133 18.24 9.92 7.87
CA ARG A 133 19.35 10.85 7.81
C ARG A 133 20.62 10.22 7.28
N ASN A 134 20.82 8.94 7.63
CA ASN A 134 21.97 8.18 7.15
C ASN A 134 21.75 7.81 5.67
N PRO A 135 22.56 8.30 4.72
CA PRO A 135 22.39 7.98 3.31
C PRO A 135 22.67 6.50 2.97
N TYR A 136 23.29 5.75 3.89
CA TYR A 136 23.47 4.30 3.75
C TYR A 136 22.25 3.48 4.15
N ALA A 137 21.29 4.09 4.86
CA ALA A 137 20.00 3.44 5.15
C ALA A 137 19.00 3.81 4.04
N PRO A 138 18.36 2.82 3.39
CA PRO A 138 17.44 3.07 2.30
C PRO A 138 16.20 3.85 2.73
N THR A 139 15.68 4.69 1.84
CA THR A 139 14.29 5.15 1.92
C THR A 139 13.37 3.96 1.73
N VAL A 140 12.32 3.88 2.54
CA VAL A 140 11.30 2.85 2.44
C VAL A 140 9.93 3.48 2.20
N HIS A 141 9.16 2.87 1.31
CA HIS A 141 7.76 3.16 1.08
C HIS A 141 6.93 1.90 1.30
N MET A 142 5.72 2.07 1.84
CA MET A 142 4.73 1.00 1.97
C MET A 142 3.34 1.58 1.80
N ASN A 143 2.44 0.83 1.18
CA ASN A 143 1.01 1.07 1.29
C ASN A 143 0.25 -0.25 1.42
N VAL A 144 -0.86 -0.20 2.14
CA VAL A 144 -1.90 -1.22 2.16
C VAL A 144 -3.24 -0.52 2.03
N ARG A 145 -4.12 -1.06 1.20
CA ARG A 145 -5.40 -0.43 0.90
C ARG A 145 -6.49 -1.44 0.64
N MET A 146 -7.71 -1.02 0.89
CA MET A 146 -8.93 -1.71 0.54
C MET A 146 -9.79 -0.81 -0.34
N PHE A 147 -10.45 -1.41 -1.31
CA PHE A 147 -11.47 -0.77 -2.12
C PHE A 147 -12.75 -1.62 -2.07
N VAL A 148 -13.89 -0.98 -1.99
CA VAL A 148 -15.20 -1.63 -2.07
C VAL A 148 -16.16 -0.84 -2.95
N ALA A 149 -16.87 -1.54 -3.83
CA ALA A 149 -17.93 -1.00 -4.66
C ALA A 149 -19.28 -1.64 -4.24
N MET A 150 -20.23 -0.80 -3.88
CA MET A 150 -21.50 -1.20 -3.27
C MET A 150 -22.68 -0.73 -4.12
N LYS A 151 -23.72 -1.55 -4.18
CA LYS A 151 -24.99 -1.22 -4.84
C LYS A 151 -26.11 -1.89 -4.06
N GLU A 152 -27.21 -1.20 -3.89
CA GLU A 152 -28.39 -1.75 -3.23
C GLU A 152 -28.93 -2.99 -3.97
N GLY A 153 -29.22 -4.03 -3.23
CA GLY A 153 -29.72 -5.30 -3.77
C GLY A 153 -28.69 -6.16 -4.47
N ALA A 154 -27.39 -5.83 -4.36
CA ALA A 154 -26.30 -6.63 -4.91
C ALA A 154 -25.16 -6.78 -3.91
N ASP A 155 -24.44 -7.91 -3.99
CA ASP A 155 -23.28 -8.14 -3.15
C ASP A 155 -22.19 -7.09 -3.39
N PRO A 156 -21.47 -6.68 -2.33
CA PRO A 156 -20.35 -5.77 -2.46
C PRO A 156 -19.19 -6.44 -3.25
N VAL A 157 -18.56 -5.66 -4.11
CA VAL A 157 -17.33 -6.09 -4.79
C VAL A 157 -16.18 -5.38 -4.12
N PHE A 158 -15.24 -6.13 -3.54
CA PHE A 158 -14.10 -5.52 -2.86
C PHE A 158 -12.80 -6.26 -3.13
N TRP A 159 -11.69 -5.55 -2.94
CA TRP A 159 -10.36 -6.13 -3.02
C TRP A 159 -9.39 -5.36 -2.13
N PHE A 160 -8.32 -6.05 -1.78
CA PHE A 160 -7.17 -5.47 -1.09
C PHE A 160 -6.00 -5.35 -2.06
N GLY A 161 -5.15 -4.38 -1.79
CA GLY A 161 -3.91 -4.18 -2.54
C GLY A 161 -2.89 -3.46 -1.69
N GLY A 162 -1.66 -3.49 -2.16
CA GLY A 162 -0.57 -2.82 -1.47
C GLY A 162 0.77 -3.17 -2.09
N GLY A 163 1.80 -2.61 -1.52
CA GLY A 163 3.17 -2.87 -1.91
C GLY A 163 4.15 -2.24 -0.94
N MET A 164 5.38 -2.72 -1.00
CA MET A 164 6.51 -2.17 -0.26
C MET A 164 7.69 -2.06 -1.22
N ASP A 165 8.51 -1.04 -1.07
CA ASP A 165 9.72 -0.85 -1.85
C ASP A 165 10.84 -0.21 -1.03
N LEU A 166 12.08 -0.45 -1.46
CA LEU A 166 13.27 0.24 -1.02
C LEU A 166 13.80 1.14 -2.13
N THR A 167 14.23 2.35 -1.76
CA THR A 167 14.92 3.27 -2.65
C THR A 167 16.25 3.70 -2.02
N PRO A 168 17.31 2.92 -2.21
CA PRO A 168 18.62 3.24 -1.64
C PRO A 168 19.34 4.33 -2.43
N TYR A 169 20.11 5.19 -1.73
CA TYR A 169 21.11 6.04 -2.35
C TYR A 169 22.37 5.25 -2.72
N TYR A 170 22.75 4.31 -1.85
CA TYR A 170 23.86 3.38 -2.05
C TYR A 170 23.31 1.95 -1.98
N GLY A 171 23.44 1.20 -3.07
CA GLY A 171 22.90 -0.16 -3.16
C GLY A 171 23.81 -1.17 -2.46
N PHE A 172 23.27 -1.83 -1.42
CA PHE A 172 23.89 -3.00 -0.79
C PHE A 172 23.00 -4.21 -1.07
N ALA A 173 23.60 -5.27 -1.62
CA ALA A 173 22.85 -6.47 -2.00
C ALA A 173 22.17 -7.12 -0.78
N GLU A 174 22.85 -7.12 0.37
CA GLU A 174 22.37 -7.67 1.62
C GLU A 174 21.10 -6.95 2.14
N ASP A 175 21.00 -5.64 1.96
CA ASP A 175 19.79 -4.88 2.34
C ASP A 175 18.61 -5.30 1.49
N ALA A 176 18.81 -5.46 0.17
CA ALA A 176 17.74 -5.91 -0.73
C ALA A 176 17.31 -7.35 -0.39
N VAL A 177 18.25 -8.24 -0.13
CA VAL A 177 17.96 -9.63 0.27
C VAL A 177 17.17 -9.64 1.59
N HIS A 178 17.63 -8.89 2.61
CA HIS A 178 16.94 -8.80 3.90
C HIS A 178 15.52 -8.26 3.76
N PHE A 179 15.34 -7.20 2.96
CA PHE A 179 14.03 -6.62 2.71
C PHE A 179 13.07 -7.64 2.10
N HIS A 180 13.48 -8.31 1.01
CA HIS A 180 12.65 -9.31 0.35
C HIS A 180 12.37 -10.56 1.20
N GLN A 181 13.27 -10.93 2.11
CA GLN A 181 13.04 -12.01 3.07
C GLN A 181 12.06 -11.63 4.18
N THR A 182 11.98 -10.33 4.50
CA THR A 182 11.08 -9.80 5.54
C THR A 182 9.65 -9.61 5.03
N CYS A 183 9.47 -9.25 3.75
CA CYS A 183 8.18 -9.14 3.08
C CYS A 183 7.57 -10.50 2.75
#